data_d2b93ef38d0e07d06b702fa7db490449
#
_entry.id   d2b93ef38d0e07d06b702fa7db490449
#
_cell.length_a   1.000
_cell.length_b   1.000
_cell.length_c   1.000
_cell.angle_alpha   90.00
_cell.angle_beta   90.00
_cell.angle_gamma   90.00
#
_symmetry.space_group_name_H-M   'P 1'
#
loop_
_entity.id
_entity.type
_entity.pdbx_description
1 polymer ?
#
loop_
_entity_poly.entity_id
_entity_poly.type
_entity_poly.pdbx_seq_one_letter_code
_entity_poly.pdbx_strand_id
1 'polypeptide(L)'
;MFDVAKIILKEVISSTKSTLLFTNTRVEAEAIGSILKAENPDFPVEIHHGSLAREAREDAEIRLRGDKPVLVVCTSSLELGIDIGNVERVMQFGSPRQAIKLMQRIGRSKHKTGQTSIGLILTNRIDDELESLALIDRVERKDLENINIHENSFDVLAHQITGMVMANVNVSLKDVLNIVNRSYPFRNTSEEEIIESINLLTSQNILRFDGTNIKRGYKIFEYYYQNLSTIPDSVQFDVIDISKKKRVGKLDQLFVGEHAEPGKQFILKGNSWRVVSIDDDKKSVYVCLLYTSPSPRDRG
;
A
#
# COMPACT_ATOMS: atom_id res chain seq x y z
N MET A 1 1.84 -21.95 -10.64
CA MET A 1 0.75 -21.07 -10.22
C MET A 1 -0.60 -21.75 -10.24
N PHE A 2 -0.98 -22.50 -11.27
CA PHE A 2 -2.25 -23.27 -11.33
C PHE A 2 -2.40 -24.30 -10.19
N ASP A 3 -1.35 -25.04 -9.84
CA ASP A 3 -1.42 -26.01 -8.74
C ASP A 3 -1.62 -25.33 -7.38
N VAL A 4 -1.01 -24.16 -7.18
CA VAL A 4 -1.24 -23.33 -5.99
C VAL A 4 -2.69 -22.87 -5.92
N ALA A 5 -3.27 -22.44 -7.05
CA ALA A 5 -4.67 -22.03 -7.11
C ALA A 5 -5.62 -23.18 -6.71
N LYS A 6 -5.35 -24.41 -7.15
CA LYS A 6 -6.13 -25.60 -6.75
C LYS A 6 -6.04 -25.87 -5.25
N ILE A 7 -4.86 -25.72 -4.64
CA ILE A 7 -4.68 -25.86 -3.19
C ILE A 7 -5.49 -24.78 -2.46
N ILE A 8 -5.39 -23.51 -2.90
CA ILE A 8 -6.14 -22.40 -2.32
C ILE A 8 -7.64 -22.68 -2.38
N LEU A 9 -8.17 -23.06 -3.55
CA LEU A 9 -9.60 -23.35 -3.72
C LEU A 9 -10.06 -24.49 -2.84
N LYS A 10 -9.30 -25.57 -2.75
CA LYS A 10 -9.62 -26.72 -1.86
C LYS A 10 -9.76 -26.26 -0.41
N GLU A 11 -8.84 -25.42 0.05
CA GLU A 11 -8.83 -24.91 1.42
C GLU A 11 -10.00 -23.93 1.68
N VAL A 12 -10.34 -23.11 0.69
CA VAL A 12 -11.33 -22.02 0.84
C VAL A 12 -12.76 -22.56 0.68
N ILE A 13 -13.00 -23.48 -0.27
CA ILE A 13 -14.34 -24.06 -0.51
C ILE A 13 -14.81 -24.87 0.72
N SER A 14 -13.87 -25.47 1.49
CA SER A 14 -14.20 -26.16 2.72
C SER A 14 -14.51 -25.24 3.91
N SER A 15 -14.25 -23.93 3.77
CA SER A 15 -14.48 -22.93 4.82
C SER A 15 -15.89 -22.35 4.75
N THR A 16 -16.50 -22.17 5.91
CA THR A 16 -17.82 -21.48 6.03
C THR A 16 -17.68 -19.97 6.22
N LYS A 17 -16.45 -19.46 6.28
CA LYS A 17 -16.12 -18.05 6.56
C LYS A 17 -15.14 -17.50 5.54
N SER A 18 -15.02 -16.18 5.55
CA SER A 18 -14.13 -15.46 4.67
C SER A 18 -12.66 -15.76 4.92
N THR A 19 -11.87 -15.73 3.85
CA THR A 19 -10.42 -15.96 3.85
C THR A 19 -9.70 -14.78 3.22
N LEU A 20 -8.58 -14.36 3.81
CA LEU A 20 -7.63 -13.42 3.20
C LEU A 20 -6.46 -14.19 2.59
N LEU A 21 -6.11 -13.85 1.37
CA LEU A 21 -4.88 -14.31 0.71
C LEU A 21 -3.97 -13.10 0.45
N PHE A 22 -2.92 -12.97 1.25
CA PHE A 22 -1.92 -11.93 1.06
C PHE A 22 -0.92 -12.31 -0.02
N THR A 23 -0.57 -11.33 -0.84
CA THR A 23 0.54 -11.38 -1.82
C THR A 23 1.48 -10.21 -1.56
N ASN A 24 2.70 -10.28 -2.10
CA ASN A 24 3.67 -9.20 -1.90
C ASN A 24 3.51 -8.06 -2.91
N THR A 25 2.97 -8.36 -4.08
CA THR A 25 2.81 -7.38 -5.17
C THR A 25 1.39 -7.36 -5.70
N ARG A 26 0.98 -6.21 -6.25
CA ARG A 26 -0.30 -6.08 -6.95
C ARG A 26 -0.41 -6.99 -8.18
N VAL A 27 0.72 -7.22 -8.87
CA VAL A 27 0.77 -8.11 -10.05
C VAL A 27 0.45 -9.54 -9.65
N GLU A 28 0.99 -10.02 -8.55
CA GLU A 28 0.66 -11.35 -8.01
C GLU A 28 -0.80 -11.44 -7.58
N ALA A 29 -1.33 -10.38 -6.90
CA ALA A 29 -2.73 -10.35 -6.48
C ALA A 29 -3.68 -10.46 -7.66
N GLU A 30 -3.43 -9.71 -8.72
CA GLU A 30 -4.22 -9.73 -9.95
C GLU A 30 -4.10 -11.08 -10.69
N ALA A 31 -2.88 -11.61 -10.83
CA ALA A 31 -2.65 -12.88 -11.52
C ALA A 31 -3.34 -14.04 -10.80
N ILE A 32 -3.13 -14.16 -9.48
CA ILE A 32 -3.74 -15.23 -8.67
C ILE A 32 -5.25 -15.07 -8.63
N GLY A 33 -5.75 -13.85 -8.39
CA GLY A 33 -7.19 -13.56 -8.37
C GLY A 33 -7.88 -13.90 -9.69
N SER A 34 -7.23 -13.61 -10.84
CA SER A 34 -7.72 -13.96 -12.16
C SER A 34 -7.80 -15.48 -12.37
N ILE A 35 -6.76 -16.21 -11.99
CA ILE A 35 -6.73 -17.68 -12.08
C ILE A 35 -7.82 -18.29 -11.20
N LEU A 36 -7.96 -17.85 -9.95
CA LEU A 36 -8.95 -18.37 -9.00
C LEU A 36 -10.39 -18.14 -9.50
N LYS A 37 -10.69 -16.98 -10.10
CA LYS A 37 -11.98 -16.69 -10.73
C LYS A 37 -12.26 -17.58 -11.93
N ALA A 38 -11.24 -17.91 -12.72
CA ALA A 38 -11.38 -18.76 -13.90
C ALA A 38 -11.57 -20.24 -13.52
N GLU A 39 -10.86 -20.73 -12.50
CA GLU A 39 -10.93 -22.13 -12.03
C GLU A 39 -12.25 -22.44 -11.28
N ASN A 40 -12.83 -21.45 -10.59
CA ASN A 40 -14.12 -21.63 -9.91
C ASN A 40 -14.96 -20.34 -9.99
N PRO A 41 -15.71 -20.14 -11.08
CA PRO A 41 -16.53 -18.95 -11.29
C PRO A 41 -17.66 -18.76 -10.26
N ASP A 42 -18.11 -19.82 -9.62
CA ASP A 42 -19.22 -19.78 -8.67
C ASP A 42 -18.77 -19.33 -7.26
N PHE A 43 -17.48 -19.45 -6.95
CA PHE A 43 -16.96 -18.99 -5.67
C PHE A 43 -16.55 -17.51 -5.71
N PRO A 44 -17.04 -16.67 -4.76
CA PRO A 44 -16.75 -15.24 -4.79
C PRO A 44 -15.27 -14.98 -4.45
N VAL A 45 -14.53 -14.45 -5.42
CA VAL A 45 -13.14 -14.00 -5.29
C VAL A 45 -13.08 -12.51 -5.55
N GLU A 46 -12.56 -11.74 -4.60
CA GLU A 46 -12.32 -10.31 -4.73
C GLU A 46 -10.83 -10.01 -4.70
N ILE A 47 -10.44 -8.86 -5.24
CA ILE A 47 -9.07 -8.37 -5.25
C ILE A 47 -9.03 -7.03 -4.54
N HIS A 48 -8.01 -6.82 -3.69
CA HIS A 48 -7.87 -5.59 -2.92
C HIS A 48 -6.43 -5.09 -2.89
N HIS A 49 -6.15 -3.98 -3.55
CA HIS A 49 -4.85 -3.28 -3.49
C HIS A 49 -5.02 -1.78 -3.79
N GLY A 50 -4.02 -0.97 -3.43
CA GLY A 50 -4.10 0.48 -3.50
C GLY A 50 -4.34 1.10 -4.88
N SER A 51 -4.02 0.38 -5.99
CA SER A 51 -4.24 0.88 -7.36
C SER A 51 -5.68 0.67 -7.87
N LEU A 52 -6.53 -0.05 -7.13
CA LEU A 52 -7.93 -0.19 -7.51
C LEU A 52 -8.72 1.11 -7.23
N ALA A 53 -9.80 1.30 -7.98
CA ALA A 53 -10.77 2.35 -7.69
C ALA A 53 -11.32 2.19 -6.26
N ARG A 54 -11.65 3.30 -5.62
CA ARG A 54 -12.12 3.32 -4.23
C ARG A 54 -13.35 2.44 -4.03
N GLU A 55 -14.32 2.55 -4.93
CA GLU A 55 -15.58 1.80 -4.91
C GLU A 55 -15.32 0.28 -4.93
N ALA A 56 -14.36 -0.18 -5.75
CA ALA A 56 -14.01 -1.59 -5.84
C ALA A 56 -13.37 -2.13 -4.54
N ARG A 57 -12.60 -1.30 -3.84
CA ARG A 57 -12.02 -1.65 -2.56
C ARG A 57 -13.08 -1.72 -1.46
N GLU A 58 -13.94 -0.71 -1.40
CA GLU A 58 -15.05 -0.65 -0.45
C GLU A 58 -16.03 -1.84 -0.64
N ASP A 59 -16.34 -2.22 -1.89
CA ASP A 59 -17.15 -3.41 -2.19
C ASP A 59 -16.51 -4.70 -1.65
N ALA A 60 -15.22 -4.89 -1.84
CA ALA A 60 -14.49 -6.05 -1.32
C ALA A 60 -14.50 -6.08 0.22
N GLU A 61 -14.32 -4.93 0.87
CA GLU A 61 -14.39 -4.80 2.34
C GLU A 61 -15.80 -5.08 2.88
N ILE A 62 -16.85 -4.59 2.22
CA ILE A 62 -18.26 -4.85 2.60
C ILE A 62 -18.54 -6.35 2.52
N ARG A 63 -18.13 -7.01 1.43
CA ARG A 63 -18.29 -8.46 1.28
C ARG A 63 -17.53 -9.25 2.35
N LEU A 64 -16.32 -8.79 2.69
CA LEU A 64 -15.51 -9.43 3.71
C LEU A 64 -16.13 -9.38 5.10
N ARG A 65 -16.86 -8.28 5.42
CA ARG A 65 -17.61 -8.13 6.68
C ARG A 65 -18.95 -8.87 6.69
N GLY A 66 -19.43 -9.30 5.52
CA GLY A 66 -20.70 -10.00 5.38
C GLY A 66 -20.66 -11.44 5.90
N ASP A 67 -21.82 -12.06 5.96
CA ASP A 67 -21.97 -13.43 6.47
C ASP A 67 -21.63 -14.52 5.43
N LYS A 68 -21.57 -14.15 4.15
CA LYS A 68 -21.25 -15.11 3.07
C LYS A 68 -19.72 -15.24 2.92
N PRO A 69 -19.20 -16.47 2.79
CA PRO A 69 -17.79 -16.68 2.56
C PRO A 69 -17.32 -15.98 1.29
N VAL A 70 -16.17 -15.30 1.38
CA VAL A 70 -15.47 -14.68 0.26
C VAL A 70 -13.98 -14.89 0.41
N LEU A 71 -13.27 -15.08 -0.70
CA LEU A 71 -11.82 -15.01 -0.75
C LEU A 71 -11.39 -13.62 -1.23
N VAL A 72 -10.64 -12.91 -0.41
CA VAL A 72 -10.06 -11.62 -0.81
C VAL A 72 -8.57 -11.79 -1.02
N VAL A 73 -8.12 -11.65 -2.26
CA VAL A 73 -6.70 -11.62 -2.63
C VAL A 73 -6.21 -10.19 -2.48
N CYS A 74 -5.26 -9.96 -1.59
CA CYS A 74 -4.84 -8.61 -1.23
C CYS A 74 -3.33 -8.45 -1.10
N THR A 75 -2.89 -7.20 -1.12
CA THR A 75 -1.54 -6.79 -0.74
C THR A 75 -1.54 -6.27 0.70
N SER A 76 -0.54 -5.47 1.09
CA SER A 76 -0.49 -4.80 2.41
C SER A 76 -1.69 -3.88 2.71
N SER A 77 -2.56 -3.64 1.75
CA SER A 77 -3.73 -2.75 1.89
C SER A 77 -4.75 -3.21 2.95
N LEU A 78 -4.77 -4.49 3.32
CA LEU A 78 -5.57 -5.06 4.41
C LEU A 78 -4.74 -5.54 5.61
N GLU A 79 -3.44 -5.20 5.63
CA GLU A 79 -2.51 -5.61 6.70
C GLU A 79 -2.77 -4.86 8.00
N LEU A 80 -3.13 -3.58 7.95
CA LEU A 80 -3.30 -2.68 9.11
C LEU A 80 -4.56 -1.82 9.00
N GLY A 81 -5.07 -1.40 10.16
CA GLY A 81 -5.97 -0.25 10.31
C GLY A 81 -7.44 -0.44 9.97
N ILE A 82 -7.87 -1.62 9.51
CA ILE A 82 -9.27 -1.85 9.14
C ILE A 82 -9.85 -2.98 10.01
N ASP A 83 -11.03 -2.76 10.56
CA ASP A 83 -11.84 -3.84 11.10
C ASP A 83 -12.47 -4.60 9.92
N ILE A 84 -11.89 -5.76 9.63
CA ILE A 84 -12.27 -6.59 8.48
C ILE A 84 -13.29 -7.68 8.84
N GLY A 85 -13.79 -7.66 10.09
CA GLY A 85 -14.85 -8.57 10.51
C GLY A 85 -14.40 -10.02 10.69
N ASN A 86 -15.20 -10.97 10.25
CA ASN A 86 -15.10 -12.39 10.64
C ASN A 86 -14.23 -13.21 9.68
N VAL A 87 -12.92 -12.91 9.63
CA VAL A 87 -11.95 -13.70 8.86
C VAL A 87 -11.53 -14.92 9.67
N GLU A 88 -11.74 -16.12 9.13
CA GLU A 88 -11.35 -17.36 9.80
C GLU A 88 -9.90 -17.74 9.52
N ARG A 89 -9.47 -17.55 8.28
CA ARG A 89 -8.18 -18.03 7.79
C ARG A 89 -7.44 -16.95 7.04
N VAL A 90 -6.15 -16.89 7.27
CA VAL A 90 -5.23 -16.07 6.51
C VAL A 90 -4.28 -16.97 5.74
N MET A 91 -4.10 -16.69 4.47
CA MET A 91 -3.11 -17.32 3.62
C MET A 91 -2.10 -16.27 3.15
N GLN A 92 -0.86 -16.70 2.97
CA GLN A 92 0.22 -15.89 2.43
C GLN A 92 0.81 -16.61 1.22
N PHE A 93 0.85 -15.97 0.07
CA PHE A 93 1.54 -16.45 -1.11
C PHE A 93 2.95 -15.86 -1.19
N GLY A 94 3.96 -16.72 -1.29
CA GLY A 94 5.38 -16.36 -1.16
C GLY A 94 5.79 -15.99 0.25
N SER A 95 7.07 -15.73 0.48
CA SER A 95 7.55 -15.26 1.77
C SER A 95 7.06 -13.85 2.07
N PRO A 96 6.59 -13.55 3.29
CA PRO A 96 6.21 -12.18 3.68
C PRO A 96 7.41 -11.23 3.86
N ARG A 97 8.66 -11.73 3.74
CA ARG A 97 9.93 -11.00 3.82
C ARG A 97 10.29 -10.45 5.21
N GLN A 98 9.35 -10.36 6.12
CA GLN A 98 9.54 -9.81 7.48
C GLN A 98 8.68 -10.58 8.48
N ALA A 99 9.23 -10.88 9.66
CA ALA A 99 8.53 -11.54 10.75
C ALA A 99 7.37 -10.69 11.27
N ILE A 100 7.56 -9.37 11.37
CA ILE A 100 6.50 -8.45 11.77
C ILE A 100 5.32 -8.44 10.80
N LYS A 101 5.57 -8.49 9.49
CA LYS A 101 4.49 -8.59 8.48
C LYS A 101 3.76 -9.91 8.57
N LEU A 102 4.49 -11.02 8.77
CA LEU A 102 3.89 -12.34 8.98
C LEU A 102 2.92 -12.28 10.15
N MET A 103 3.37 -11.77 11.30
CA MET A 103 2.55 -11.65 12.51
C MET A 103 1.34 -10.74 12.30
N GLN A 104 1.50 -9.58 11.65
CA GLN A 104 0.41 -8.64 11.37
C GLN A 104 -0.64 -9.24 10.44
N ARG A 105 -0.22 -9.97 9.38
CA ARG A 105 -1.13 -10.65 8.44
C ARG A 105 -1.89 -11.79 9.11
N ILE A 106 -1.20 -12.69 9.79
CA ILE A 106 -1.85 -13.80 10.51
C ILE A 106 -2.78 -13.29 11.60
N GLY A 107 -2.41 -12.21 12.29
CA GLY A 107 -3.24 -11.53 13.27
C GLY A 107 -4.58 -10.99 12.74
N ARG A 108 -4.81 -10.98 11.41
CA ARG A 108 -6.12 -10.68 10.81
C ARG A 108 -7.13 -11.82 10.99
N SER A 109 -6.69 -13.05 11.29
CA SER A 109 -7.60 -14.16 11.60
C SER A 109 -8.01 -14.13 13.07
N LYS A 110 -9.30 -14.44 13.34
CA LYS A 110 -9.85 -14.68 14.68
C LYS A 110 -9.54 -13.58 15.72
N HIS A 111 -10.20 -12.43 15.61
CA HIS A 111 -10.06 -11.30 16.54
C HIS A 111 -10.61 -11.50 17.96
N LYS A 112 -11.07 -12.70 18.34
CA LYS A 112 -11.59 -12.93 19.69
C LYS A 112 -10.45 -13.24 20.66
N THR A 113 -10.42 -12.53 21.79
CA THR A 113 -9.48 -12.76 22.88
C THR A 113 -9.44 -14.23 23.29
N GLY A 114 -8.26 -14.84 23.33
CA GLY A 114 -8.06 -16.24 23.71
C GLY A 114 -8.13 -17.26 22.56
N GLN A 115 -8.31 -16.83 21.31
CA GLN A 115 -8.24 -17.73 20.15
C GLN A 115 -6.88 -17.66 19.47
N THR A 116 -6.39 -18.81 19.02
CA THR A 116 -5.14 -18.90 18.24
C THR A 116 -5.41 -18.51 16.79
N SER A 117 -4.67 -17.55 16.27
CA SER A 117 -4.69 -17.21 14.85
C SER A 117 -4.04 -18.32 14.02
N ILE A 118 -4.65 -18.67 12.90
CA ILE A 118 -4.16 -19.71 11.99
C ILE A 118 -3.78 -19.03 10.67
N GLY A 119 -2.54 -19.27 10.23
CA GLY A 119 -2.03 -18.82 8.94
C GLY A 119 -1.49 -19.99 8.13
N LEU A 120 -1.61 -19.90 6.81
CA LEU A 120 -1.04 -20.85 5.85
C LEU A 120 -0.12 -20.09 4.90
N ILE A 121 1.14 -20.50 4.80
CA ILE A 121 2.08 -19.94 3.82
C ILE A 121 2.16 -20.94 2.64
N LEU A 122 1.98 -20.39 1.43
CA LEU A 122 2.04 -21.14 0.19
C LEU A 122 3.22 -20.62 -0.61
N THR A 123 4.16 -21.49 -0.93
CA THR A 123 5.36 -21.14 -1.68
C THR A 123 5.42 -21.97 -2.97
N ASN A 124 6.01 -21.40 -4.00
CA ASN A 124 6.31 -22.10 -5.26
C ASN A 124 7.81 -22.03 -5.62
N ARG A 125 8.62 -21.49 -4.72
CA ARG A 125 10.08 -21.37 -4.84
C ARG A 125 10.72 -21.83 -3.55
N ILE A 126 11.83 -22.54 -3.66
CA ILE A 126 12.56 -23.08 -2.51
C ILE A 126 13.12 -21.96 -1.61
N ASP A 127 13.55 -20.84 -2.21
CA ASP A 127 14.04 -19.67 -1.45
C ASP A 127 12.95 -19.07 -0.57
N ASP A 128 11.72 -18.94 -1.11
CA ASP A 128 10.56 -18.43 -0.35
C ASP A 128 10.16 -19.42 0.78
N GLU A 129 10.34 -20.71 0.56
CA GLU A 129 10.08 -21.74 1.58
C GLU A 129 11.07 -21.64 2.73
N LEU A 130 12.37 -21.61 2.42
CA LEU A 130 13.44 -21.49 3.44
C LEU A 130 13.32 -20.19 4.23
N GLU A 131 13.09 -19.06 3.54
CA GLU A 131 12.87 -17.76 4.19
C GLU A 131 11.63 -17.81 5.09
N SER A 132 10.52 -18.40 4.63
CA SER A 132 9.30 -18.52 5.43
C SER A 132 9.50 -19.35 6.70
N LEU A 133 10.23 -20.46 6.62
CA LEU A 133 10.58 -21.27 7.79
C LEU A 133 11.41 -20.47 8.80
N ALA A 134 12.40 -19.72 8.34
CA ALA A 134 13.19 -18.84 9.19
C ALA A 134 12.35 -17.74 9.85
N LEU A 135 11.39 -17.16 9.12
CA LEU A 135 10.50 -16.12 9.65
C LEU A 135 9.52 -16.71 10.68
N ILE A 136 9.02 -17.93 10.49
CA ILE A 136 8.18 -18.63 11.47
C ILE A 136 8.95 -18.83 12.78
N ASP A 137 10.18 -19.37 12.73
CA ASP A 137 11.05 -19.54 13.89
C ASP A 137 11.29 -18.21 14.64
N ARG A 138 11.53 -17.12 13.92
CA ARG A 138 11.68 -15.79 14.52
C ARG A 138 10.40 -15.31 15.21
N VAL A 139 9.25 -15.48 14.60
CA VAL A 139 7.94 -15.13 15.21
C VAL A 139 7.69 -15.93 16.49
N GLU A 140 7.98 -17.24 16.48
CA GLU A 140 7.83 -18.10 17.65
C GLU A 140 8.75 -17.68 18.81
N ARG A 141 9.98 -17.25 18.50
CA ARG A 141 10.93 -16.70 19.47
C ARG A 141 10.66 -15.24 19.87
N LYS A 142 9.67 -14.59 19.26
CA LYS A 142 9.40 -13.16 19.42
C LYS A 142 10.56 -12.25 19.01
N ASP A 143 11.40 -12.73 18.10
CA ASP A 143 12.52 -12.00 17.50
C ASP A 143 12.00 -11.25 16.25
N LEU A 144 11.43 -10.08 16.46
CA LEU A 144 10.93 -9.23 15.38
C LEU A 144 12.01 -8.27 14.91
N GLU A 145 11.84 -7.74 13.70
CA GLU A 145 12.74 -6.72 13.16
C GLU A 145 12.73 -5.47 14.03
N ASN A 146 13.91 -4.90 14.26
CA ASN A 146 14.03 -3.60 14.90
C ASN A 146 13.45 -2.51 13.99
N ILE A 147 12.74 -1.56 14.59
CA ILE A 147 12.27 -0.38 13.87
C ILE A 147 13.46 0.55 13.66
N ASN A 148 13.84 0.73 12.40
CA ASN A 148 14.81 1.75 12.03
C ASN A 148 14.07 3.09 11.92
N ILE A 149 14.27 3.97 12.90
CA ILE A 149 13.75 5.32 12.85
C ILE A 149 14.65 6.12 11.92
N HIS A 150 14.04 6.73 10.91
CA HIS A 150 14.76 7.62 10.00
C HIS A 150 15.13 8.90 10.76
N GLU A 151 16.44 9.14 10.92
CA GLU A 151 16.96 10.30 11.62
C GLU A 151 17.32 11.40 10.63
N ASN A 152 17.28 12.66 11.08
CA ASN A 152 17.70 13.85 10.31
C ASN A 152 16.97 14.04 8.96
N SER A 153 15.67 13.80 8.93
CA SER A 153 14.83 14.13 7.77
C SER A 153 14.58 15.64 7.72
N PHE A 154 15.45 16.39 7.02
CA PHE A 154 15.42 17.86 7.02
C PHE A 154 14.18 18.46 6.37
N ASP A 155 13.51 17.77 5.47
CA ASP A 155 12.20 18.13 4.93
C ASP A 155 11.12 18.14 6.04
N VAL A 156 11.10 17.11 6.87
CA VAL A 156 10.23 17.04 8.06
C VAL A 156 10.59 18.14 9.05
N LEU A 157 11.90 18.36 9.33
CA LEU A 157 12.36 19.41 10.22
C LEU A 157 11.91 20.80 9.75
N ALA A 158 12.11 21.10 8.48
CA ALA A 158 11.71 22.36 7.87
C ALA A 158 10.19 22.61 8.00
N HIS A 159 9.39 21.57 7.71
CA HIS A 159 7.94 21.64 7.86
C HIS A 159 7.52 21.86 9.33
N GLN A 160 8.14 21.16 10.29
CA GLN A 160 7.83 21.31 11.71
C GLN A 160 8.24 22.69 12.25
N ILE A 161 9.42 23.22 11.89
CA ILE A 161 9.82 24.59 12.25
C ILE A 161 8.81 25.60 11.71
N THR A 162 8.38 25.42 10.47
CA THR A 162 7.34 26.27 9.86
C THR A 162 6.03 26.21 10.64
N GLY A 163 5.60 25.01 11.06
CA GLY A 163 4.42 24.80 11.90
C GLY A 163 4.52 25.49 13.26
N MET A 164 5.68 25.41 13.91
CA MET A 164 5.94 26.12 15.19
C MET A 164 5.75 27.64 15.04
N VAL A 165 6.27 28.22 13.96
CA VAL A 165 6.15 29.65 13.67
C VAL A 165 4.72 30.05 13.26
N MET A 166 3.97 29.11 12.64
CA MET A 166 2.55 29.34 12.36
C MET A 166 1.69 29.34 13.62
N ALA A 167 1.97 28.46 14.56
CA ALA A 167 1.22 28.34 15.81
C ALA A 167 1.49 29.51 16.76
N ASN A 168 2.68 30.12 16.70
CA ASN A 168 3.11 31.17 17.62
C ASN A 168 3.53 32.44 16.84
N VAL A 169 3.26 33.60 17.42
CA VAL A 169 3.58 34.92 16.79
C VAL A 169 5.08 35.18 16.80
N ASN A 170 5.77 34.81 17.87
CA ASN A 170 7.22 34.94 18.04
C ASN A 170 7.78 33.59 18.53
N VAL A 171 8.76 33.07 17.82
CA VAL A 171 9.48 31.84 18.15
C VAL A 171 10.95 32.18 18.23
N SER A 172 11.61 31.92 19.35
CA SER A 172 13.06 32.13 19.45
C SER A 172 13.82 30.91 18.91
N LEU A 173 15.03 31.13 18.42
CA LEU A 173 15.93 30.03 18.04
C LEU A 173 16.11 29.03 19.18
N LYS A 174 16.23 29.53 20.41
CA LYS A 174 16.35 28.69 21.61
C LYS A 174 15.15 27.76 21.80
N ASP A 175 13.93 28.23 21.53
CA ASP A 175 12.73 27.39 21.63
C ASP A 175 12.73 26.28 20.58
N VAL A 176 13.14 26.62 19.34
CA VAL A 176 13.29 25.64 18.25
C VAL A 176 14.31 24.59 18.63
N LEU A 177 15.50 24.97 19.05
CA LEU A 177 16.56 24.07 19.47
C LEU A 177 16.09 23.14 20.62
N ASN A 178 15.43 23.69 21.64
CA ASN A 178 14.92 22.91 22.76
C ASN A 178 13.88 21.87 22.33
N ILE A 179 13.00 22.19 21.39
CA ILE A 179 11.96 21.26 20.92
C ILE A 179 12.57 20.21 20.01
N VAL A 180 13.41 20.61 19.05
CA VAL A 180 14.05 19.73 18.08
C VAL A 180 14.92 18.70 18.77
N ASN A 181 15.80 19.11 19.68
CA ASN A 181 16.72 18.21 20.40
C ASN A 181 16.01 17.22 21.34
N ARG A 182 14.77 17.49 21.75
CA ARG A 182 13.94 16.56 22.53
C ARG A 182 13.23 15.54 21.65
N SER A 183 13.18 15.74 20.34
CA SER A 183 12.59 14.83 19.39
C SER A 183 13.59 13.72 19.04
N TYR A 184 13.19 12.47 19.21
CA TYR A 184 14.08 11.33 18.97
C TYR A 184 14.74 11.34 17.59
N PRO A 185 14.03 11.62 16.45
CA PRO A 185 14.65 11.65 15.13
C PRO A 185 15.70 12.74 14.95
N PHE A 186 15.67 13.79 15.76
CA PHE A 186 16.55 14.95 15.62
C PHE A 186 17.47 15.18 16.83
N ARG A 187 17.55 14.23 17.77
CA ARG A 187 18.36 14.36 18.99
C ARG A 187 19.84 14.57 18.76
N ASN A 188 20.34 14.13 17.60
CA ASN A 188 21.73 14.22 17.18
C ASN A 188 21.97 15.34 16.14
N THR A 189 20.92 16.12 15.78
CA THR A 189 21.04 17.23 14.83
C THR A 189 21.79 18.38 15.47
N SER A 190 22.82 18.89 14.82
CA SER A 190 23.59 20.02 15.35
C SER A 190 22.83 21.33 15.26
N GLU A 191 23.26 22.31 16.08
CA GLU A 191 22.68 23.67 16.02
C GLU A 191 22.89 24.32 14.66
N GLU A 192 24.05 24.10 14.04
CA GLU A 192 24.41 24.59 12.73
C GLU A 192 23.44 24.08 11.66
N GLU A 193 23.14 22.77 11.63
CA GLU A 193 22.20 22.15 10.69
C GLU A 193 20.78 22.70 10.83
N ILE A 194 20.36 22.98 12.06
CA ILE A 194 19.05 23.59 12.33
C ILE A 194 19.03 25.03 11.81
N ILE A 195 20.09 25.80 12.06
CA ILE A 195 20.22 27.18 11.57
C ILE A 195 20.28 27.20 10.03
N GLU A 196 20.99 26.29 9.40
CA GLU A 196 21.02 26.15 7.94
C GLU A 196 19.62 25.90 7.37
N SER A 197 18.84 25.03 8.01
CA SER A 197 17.44 24.77 7.62
C SER A 197 16.58 26.05 7.73
N ILE A 198 16.75 26.84 8.81
CA ILE A 198 16.05 28.11 9.01
C ILE A 198 16.47 29.13 7.96
N ASN A 199 17.76 29.22 7.65
CA ASN A 199 18.30 30.12 6.64
C ASN A 199 17.79 29.77 5.24
N LEU A 200 17.70 28.48 4.90
CA LEU A 200 17.11 28.01 3.65
C LEU A 200 15.65 28.48 3.53
N LEU A 201 14.83 28.26 4.56
CA LEU A 201 13.44 28.72 4.58
C LEU A 201 13.32 30.24 4.51
N THR A 202 14.28 30.97 5.09
CA THR A 202 14.36 32.44 5.05
C THR A 202 14.69 32.92 3.64
N SER A 203 15.64 32.30 2.94
CA SER A 203 16.00 32.65 1.57
C SER A 203 14.83 32.47 0.59
N GLN A 204 13.91 31.55 0.89
CA GLN A 204 12.69 31.30 0.10
C GLN A 204 11.50 32.18 0.51
N ASN A 205 11.67 33.13 1.44
CA ASN A 205 10.62 33.96 2.01
C ASN A 205 9.51 33.20 2.76
N ILE A 206 9.80 31.98 3.21
CA ILE A 206 8.90 31.17 4.03
C ILE A 206 8.96 31.66 5.49
N LEU A 207 10.16 31.92 5.97
CA LEU A 207 10.42 32.49 7.29
C LEU A 207 11.15 33.84 7.19
N ARG A 208 11.26 34.55 8.32
CA ARG A 208 12.16 35.69 8.54
C ARG A 208 12.95 35.39 9.80
N PHE A 209 14.27 35.42 9.71
CA PHE A 209 15.17 35.15 10.82
C PHE A 209 16.14 36.30 11.03
N ASP A 210 16.24 36.82 12.23
CA ASP A 210 17.12 37.94 12.62
C ASP A 210 18.35 37.48 13.43
N GLY A 211 18.62 36.18 13.49
CA GLY A 211 19.67 35.56 14.30
C GLY A 211 19.21 35.11 15.69
N THR A 212 18.07 35.60 16.17
CA THR A 212 17.53 35.27 17.48
C THR A 212 16.07 34.83 17.39
N ASN A 213 15.27 35.58 16.63
CA ASN A 213 13.84 35.36 16.52
C ASN A 213 13.45 34.92 15.10
N ILE A 214 12.50 34.03 15.02
CA ILE A 214 11.96 33.48 13.79
C ILE A 214 10.51 33.96 13.66
N LYS A 215 10.17 34.58 12.55
CA LYS A 215 8.85 35.15 12.26
C LYS A 215 8.31 34.61 10.96
N ARG A 216 7.01 34.74 10.76
CA ARG A 216 6.33 34.38 9.51
C ARG A 216 6.87 35.15 8.32
N GLY A 217 7.26 34.46 7.27
CA GLY A 217 7.53 35.01 5.95
C GLY A 217 6.25 35.09 5.11
N TYR A 218 6.37 35.68 3.90
CA TYR A 218 5.24 35.86 3.00
C TYR A 218 4.63 34.53 2.52
N LYS A 219 5.48 33.51 2.25
CA LYS A 219 5.08 32.22 1.67
C LYS A 219 4.80 31.11 2.68
N ILE A 220 4.74 31.45 3.98
CA ILE A 220 4.65 30.43 5.04
C ILE A 220 3.42 29.53 4.91
N PHE A 221 2.24 30.13 4.65
CA PHE A 221 0.99 29.39 4.52
C PHE A 221 0.99 28.49 3.27
N GLU A 222 1.45 29.01 2.15
CA GLU A 222 1.57 28.25 0.90
C GLU A 222 2.46 27.03 1.10
N TYR A 223 3.68 27.22 1.60
CA TYR A 223 4.62 26.13 1.87
C TYR A 223 4.04 25.08 2.82
N TYR A 224 3.48 25.53 3.94
CA TYR A 224 2.97 24.61 4.96
C TYR A 224 1.85 23.72 4.44
N TYR A 225 0.85 24.32 3.79
CA TYR A 225 -0.32 23.56 3.31
C TYR A 225 -0.04 22.74 2.04
N GLN A 226 0.91 23.13 1.21
CA GLN A 226 1.33 22.33 0.07
C GLN A 226 2.17 21.10 0.48
N ASN A 227 2.80 21.15 1.66
CA ASN A 227 3.67 20.08 2.16
C ASN A 227 3.12 19.40 3.42
N LEU A 228 1.80 19.29 3.59
CA LEU A 228 1.19 18.58 4.70
C LEU A 228 1.63 17.12 4.78
N SER A 229 1.94 16.50 3.66
CA SER A 229 2.60 15.21 3.55
C SER A 229 4.01 15.42 2.99
N THR A 230 5.02 14.89 3.68
CA THR A 230 6.41 14.84 3.17
C THR A 230 6.64 13.65 2.24
N ILE A 231 5.64 12.77 2.08
CA ILE A 231 5.66 11.71 1.07
C ILE A 231 5.25 12.34 -0.26
N PRO A 232 6.16 12.38 -1.27
CA PRO A 232 5.84 12.98 -2.55
C PRO A 232 4.69 12.23 -3.23
N ASP A 233 3.76 12.97 -3.80
CA ASP A 233 2.69 12.38 -4.61
C ASP A 233 3.30 11.74 -5.85
N SER A 234 3.14 10.43 -5.99
CA SER A 234 3.47 9.76 -7.23
C SER A 234 2.47 10.15 -8.31
N VAL A 235 2.96 10.53 -9.47
CA VAL A 235 2.09 10.78 -10.62
C VAL A 235 1.38 9.48 -10.98
N GLN A 236 0.06 9.52 -10.92
CA GLN A 236 -0.80 8.38 -11.21
C GLN A 236 -1.65 8.65 -12.45
N PHE A 237 -1.82 7.62 -13.25
CA PHE A 237 -2.67 7.64 -14.44
C PHE A 237 -3.98 6.91 -14.12
N ASP A 238 -5.10 7.54 -14.41
CA ASP A 238 -6.41 6.89 -14.32
C ASP A 238 -6.58 5.90 -15.48
N VAL A 239 -6.97 4.65 -15.17
CA VAL A 239 -7.31 3.65 -16.19
C VAL A 239 -8.80 3.74 -16.49
N ILE A 240 -9.14 4.03 -17.75
CA ILE A 240 -10.51 4.27 -18.17
C ILE A 240 -10.92 3.22 -19.22
N ASP A 241 -11.95 2.44 -18.91
CA ASP A 241 -12.60 1.55 -19.88
C ASP A 241 -13.39 2.39 -20.89
N ILE A 242 -12.97 2.35 -22.15
CA ILE A 242 -13.61 3.12 -23.23
C ILE A 242 -15.01 2.64 -23.53
N SER A 243 -15.31 1.35 -23.33
CA SER A 243 -16.64 0.76 -23.63
C SER A 243 -17.69 1.20 -22.63
N LYS A 244 -17.33 1.29 -21.36
CA LYS A 244 -18.23 1.66 -20.24
C LYS A 244 -18.08 3.10 -19.79
N LYS A 245 -17.06 3.81 -20.30
CA LYS A 245 -16.67 5.17 -19.86
C LYS A 245 -16.49 5.28 -18.34
N LYS A 246 -15.98 4.22 -17.71
CA LYS A 246 -15.76 4.14 -16.27
C LYS A 246 -14.30 3.99 -15.92
N ARG A 247 -13.90 4.60 -14.81
CA ARG A 247 -12.57 4.37 -14.23
C ARG A 247 -12.51 2.97 -13.63
N VAL A 248 -11.52 2.20 -14.02
CA VAL A 248 -11.24 0.84 -13.54
C VAL A 248 -10.31 0.88 -12.33
N GLY A 249 -9.28 1.73 -12.39
CA GLY A 249 -8.27 1.85 -11.35
C GLY A 249 -7.26 2.93 -11.67
N LYS A 250 -6.07 2.82 -11.04
CA LYS A 250 -4.93 3.70 -11.27
C LYS A 250 -3.66 2.90 -11.52
N LEU A 251 -2.77 3.47 -12.31
CA LEU A 251 -1.40 2.97 -12.55
C LEU A 251 -0.41 4.07 -12.18
N ASP A 252 0.73 3.71 -11.59
CA ASP A 252 1.80 4.69 -11.38
C ASP A 252 2.53 4.99 -12.70
N GLN A 253 3.18 6.14 -12.74
CA GLN A 253 3.89 6.62 -13.93
C GLN A 253 4.96 5.64 -14.41
N LEU A 254 5.65 4.96 -13.48
CA LEU A 254 6.69 4.00 -13.83
C LEU A 254 6.09 2.82 -14.59
N PHE A 255 5.00 2.25 -14.07
CA PHE A 255 4.29 1.15 -14.73
C PHE A 255 3.78 1.57 -16.12
N VAL A 256 3.24 2.78 -16.24
CA VAL A 256 2.75 3.31 -17.53
C VAL A 256 3.89 3.43 -18.51
N GLY A 257 5.07 3.94 -18.11
CA GLY A 257 6.24 4.06 -18.95
C GLY A 257 6.78 2.72 -19.47
N GLU A 258 6.71 1.66 -18.65
CA GLU A 258 7.26 0.35 -19.00
C GLU A 258 6.25 -0.57 -19.72
N HIS A 259 4.96 -0.45 -19.40
CA HIS A 259 3.97 -1.48 -19.76
C HIS A 259 2.72 -0.97 -20.48
N ALA A 260 2.49 0.34 -20.59
CA ALA A 260 1.22 0.87 -21.09
C ALA A 260 1.29 1.39 -22.53
N GLU A 261 2.18 0.88 -23.39
CA GLU A 261 2.17 1.21 -24.82
C GLU A 261 0.88 0.73 -25.50
N PRO A 262 0.34 1.49 -26.47
CA PRO A 262 -0.83 1.07 -27.24
C PRO A 262 -0.66 -0.34 -27.84
N GLY A 263 -1.65 -1.21 -27.62
CA GLY A 263 -1.63 -2.62 -28.00
C GLY A 263 -1.12 -3.58 -26.94
N LYS A 264 -0.33 -3.13 -25.94
CA LYS A 264 0.09 -3.97 -24.80
C LYS A 264 -1.09 -4.35 -23.92
N GLN A 265 -0.92 -5.46 -23.21
CA GLN A 265 -1.95 -6.02 -22.33
C GLN A 265 -1.45 -6.09 -20.91
N PHE A 266 -2.35 -5.84 -19.96
CA PHE A 266 -2.09 -6.01 -18.53
C PHE A 266 -3.35 -6.48 -17.82
N ILE A 267 -3.18 -7.01 -16.59
CA ILE A 267 -4.28 -7.45 -15.75
C ILE A 267 -4.57 -6.37 -14.69
N LEU A 268 -5.84 -6.00 -14.57
CA LEU A 268 -6.32 -5.10 -13.53
C LEU A 268 -7.74 -5.49 -13.12
N LYS A 269 -8.00 -5.60 -11.82
CA LYS A 269 -9.27 -6.06 -11.24
C LYS A 269 -9.67 -7.47 -11.72
N GLY A 270 -8.67 -8.36 -11.88
CA GLY A 270 -8.87 -9.73 -12.34
C GLY A 270 -9.34 -9.87 -13.79
N ASN A 271 -9.21 -8.81 -14.58
CA ASN A 271 -9.54 -8.83 -16.00
C ASN A 271 -8.32 -8.42 -16.84
N SER A 272 -8.24 -8.97 -18.05
CA SER A 272 -7.22 -8.59 -19.03
C SER A 272 -7.67 -7.37 -19.81
N TRP A 273 -6.82 -6.36 -19.85
CA TRP A 273 -7.06 -5.10 -20.54
C TRP A 273 -6.03 -4.88 -21.63
N ARG A 274 -6.45 -4.37 -22.77
CA ARG A 274 -5.55 -3.91 -23.83
C ARG A 274 -5.52 -2.38 -23.80
N VAL A 275 -4.32 -1.82 -23.83
CA VAL A 275 -4.12 -0.37 -23.95
C VAL A 275 -4.54 0.07 -25.35
N VAL A 276 -5.40 1.07 -25.42
CA VAL A 276 -5.85 1.69 -26.67
C VAL A 276 -5.07 2.97 -26.93
N SER A 277 -5.00 3.86 -25.94
CA SER A 277 -4.25 5.11 -26.01
C SER A 277 -3.86 5.60 -24.62
N ILE A 278 -2.88 6.49 -24.58
CA ILE A 278 -2.44 7.21 -23.38
C ILE A 278 -2.62 8.71 -23.65
N ASP A 279 -3.16 9.41 -22.68
CA ASP A 279 -3.27 10.86 -22.64
C ASP A 279 -2.42 11.37 -21.47
N ASP A 280 -1.21 11.84 -21.77
CA ASP A 280 -0.26 12.31 -20.78
C ASP A 280 -0.70 13.59 -20.11
N ASP A 281 -1.43 14.47 -20.81
CA ASP A 281 -1.92 15.73 -20.26
C ASP A 281 -3.02 15.47 -19.23
N LYS A 282 -3.92 14.54 -19.50
CA LYS A 282 -4.99 14.15 -18.57
C LYS A 282 -4.58 13.06 -17.60
N LYS A 283 -3.34 12.57 -17.68
CA LYS A 283 -2.86 11.42 -16.88
C LYS A 283 -3.83 10.25 -16.92
N SER A 284 -4.18 9.82 -18.12
CA SER A 284 -5.18 8.79 -18.37
C SER A 284 -4.70 7.73 -19.35
N VAL A 285 -4.95 6.46 -19.03
CA VAL A 285 -4.73 5.30 -19.91
C VAL A 285 -6.09 4.75 -20.31
N TYR A 286 -6.40 4.82 -21.59
CA TYR A 286 -7.64 4.29 -22.15
C TYR A 286 -7.46 2.83 -22.54
N VAL A 287 -8.37 1.98 -22.05
CA VAL A 287 -8.27 0.53 -22.22
C VAL A 287 -9.58 -0.08 -22.74
N CYS A 288 -9.47 -1.24 -23.39
CA CYS A 288 -10.62 -2.08 -23.70
C CYS A 288 -10.47 -3.45 -23.02
N LEU A 289 -11.59 -4.00 -22.57
CA LEU A 289 -11.64 -5.33 -21.97
C LEU A 289 -11.36 -6.40 -23.04
N LEU A 290 -10.44 -7.32 -22.73
CA LEU A 290 -10.23 -8.49 -23.55
C LEU A 290 -11.14 -9.61 -23.04
N TYR A 291 -12.11 -10.00 -23.87
CA TYR A 291 -12.86 -11.22 -23.61
C TYR A 291 -11.97 -12.40 -24.00
N THR A 292 -11.56 -13.22 -23.04
CA THR A 292 -11.01 -14.53 -23.33
C THR A 292 -12.16 -15.38 -23.87
N SER A 293 -12.20 -15.62 -25.16
CA SER A 293 -13.08 -16.66 -25.71
C SER A 293 -12.74 -17.98 -25.04
N PRO A 294 -13.71 -18.78 -24.59
CA PRO A 294 -13.43 -20.13 -24.14
C PRO A 294 -12.66 -20.86 -25.25
N SER A 295 -11.58 -21.55 -24.86
CA SER A 295 -10.73 -22.27 -25.80
C SER A 295 -11.59 -23.22 -26.64
N PRO A 296 -11.32 -23.40 -27.96
CA PRO A 296 -12.03 -24.38 -28.77
C PRO A 296 -11.95 -25.82 -28.26
N ARG A 297 -11.12 -26.11 -27.25
CA ARG A 297 -10.97 -27.44 -26.61
C ARG A 297 -12.08 -27.79 -25.62
N ASP A 298 -12.93 -26.85 -25.24
CA ASP A 298 -14.05 -27.09 -24.31
C ASP A 298 -15.38 -27.38 -24.99
N ARG A 299 -15.33 -27.65 -26.31
CA ARG A 299 -16.46 -28.14 -27.10
C ARG A 299 -16.16 -29.56 -27.57
N GLY A 300 -16.16 -30.48 -26.66
CA GLY A 300 -16.06 -31.89 -26.97
C GLY A 300 -16.76 -32.74 -25.96
#